data_ce5b0c24ba219666c058cc118efdbf5e
#
_entry.id   ce5b0c24ba219666c058cc118efdbf5e
#
_cell.length_a   1.000
_cell.length_b   1.000
_cell.length_c   1.000
_cell.angle_alpha   90.00
_cell.angle_beta   90.00
_cell.angle_gamma   90.00
#
_symmetry.space_group_name_H-M   'P 1'
#
loop_
_entity.id
_entity.type
_entity.pdbx_description
1 polymer ?
#
loop_
_entity_poly.entity_id
_entity_poly.type
_entity_poly.pdbx_seq_one_letter_code
_entity_poly.pdbx_strand_id
1 'polypeptide(L)'
;MARTAKRYKKNTEKKVLGIPVCMAAIYARLSVDSDEKKSESIETQVTLIKEFIQKHNENPDREYEIAVYDIYSDLGKTGTNFDRPGFERMMNDVRAGKINCILVKDFSRFGRNYIETGNYLEKILPFMKVRFISVCDNYDSFAPGAKNQELSMNIK
;
A
#
# COMPACT_ATOMS: atom_id res chain seq x y z
N MET A 1 -19.25 10.74 0.15
CA MET A 1 -18.26 11.47 0.94
C MET A 1 -17.64 12.56 0.09
N ALA A 2 -17.86 13.81 0.49
CA ALA A 2 -17.44 14.99 -0.28
C ALA A 2 -15.92 15.01 -0.50
N ARG A 3 -15.15 14.58 0.48
CA ARG A 3 -13.69 14.59 0.42
C ARG A 3 -13.14 13.64 -0.65
N THR A 4 -13.73 12.46 -0.78
CA THR A 4 -13.33 11.45 -1.77
C THR A 4 -13.69 11.89 -3.18
N ALA A 5 -14.89 12.44 -3.35
CA ALA A 5 -15.37 12.95 -4.65
C ALA A 5 -14.48 14.10 -5.17
N LYS A 6 -14.06 15.01 -4.27
CA LYS A 6 -13.19 16.13 -4.61
C LYS A 6 -11.81 15.66 -5.05
N ARG A 7 -11.25 14.66 -4.38
CA ARG A 7 -9.97 14.04 -4.76
C ARG A 7 -10.08 13.32 -6.10
N TYR A 8 -11.16 12.60 -6.29
CA TYR A 8 -11.41 11.88 -7.54
C TYR A 8 -11.44 12.82 -8.75
N LYS A 9 -12.15 13.94 -8.64
CA LYS A 9 -12.18 14.97 -9.69
C LYS A 9 -10.80 15.51 -10.00
N LYS A 10 -10.04 15.85 -8.97
CA LYS A 10 -8.67 16.37 -9.13
C LYS A 10 -7.78 15.36 -9.84
N ASN A 11 -7.92 14.09 -9.51
CA ASN A 11 -7.14 13.02 -10.12
C ASN A 11 -7.53 12.80 -11.58
N THR A 12 -8.81 12.90 -11.88
CA THR A 12 -9.30 12.79 -13.26
C THR A 12 -8.75 13.94 -14.11
N GLU A 13 -8.74 15.14 -13.57
CA GLU A 13 -8.17 16.32 -14.25
C GLU A 13 -6.68 16.10 -14.55
N LYS A 14 -5.91 15.59 -13.60
CA LYS A 14 -4.49 15.31 -13.80
C LYS A 14 -4.24 14.21 -14.83
N LYS A 15 -5.10 13.20 -14.86
CA LYS A 15 -5.05 12.17 -15.89
C LYS A 15 -5.25 12.76 -17.27
N VAL A 16 -6.14 13.73 -17.40
CA VAL A 16 -6.38 14.43 -18.66
C VAL A 16 -5.12 15.20 -19.11
N LEU A 17 -4.27 15.62 -18.17
CA LEU A 17 -3.00 16.27 -18.47
C LEU A 17 -1.87 15.28 -18.85
N GLY A 18 -2.18 13.97 -18.97
CA GLY A 18 -1.24 12.99 -19.47
C GLY A 18 -0.48 12.18 -18.43
N ILE A 19 -0.67 12.47 -17.13
CA ILE A 19 -0.04 11.72 -16.04
C ILE A 19 -1.05 10.76 -15.45
N PRO A 20 -0.78 9.43 -15.44
CA PRO A 20 -1.69 8.49 -14.79
C PRO A 20 -1.74 8.74 -13.28
N VAL A 21 -2.90 8.51 -12.69
CA VAL A 21 -3.10 8.69 -11.26
C VAL A 21 -3.38 7.33 -10.62
N CYS A 22 -2.61 7.01 -9.60
CA CYS A 22 -2.84 5.84 -8.78
C CYS A 22 -3.80 6.19 -7.65
N MET A 23 -4.92 5.51 -7.59
CA MET A 23 -5.86 5.63 -6.48
C MET A 23 -5.40 4.67 -5.39
N ALA A 24 -4.87 5.20 -4.32
CA ALA A 24 -4.08 4.43 -3.38
C ALA A 24 -4.79 4.17 -2.06
N ALA A 25 -4.61 2.97 -1.57
CA ALA A 25 -4.88 2.62 -0.18
C ALA A 25 -3.58 2.73 0.61
N ILE A 26 -3.66 3.35 1.77
CA ILE A 26 -2.60 3.25 2.78
C ILE A 26 -3.02 2.16 3.75
N TYR A 27 -2.17 1.15 3.94
CA TYR A 27 -2.44 0.08 4.89
C TYR A 27 -1.39 0.07 5.99
N ALA A 28 -1.84 0.08 7.23
CA ALA A 28 -1.00 0.06 8.41
C ALA A 28 -1.46 -1.02 9.38
N ARG A 29 -0.52 -1.71 10.00
CA ARG A 29 -0.85 -2.79 10.93
C ARG A 29 0.14 -2.80 12.09
N LEU A 30 -0.39 -2.97 13.29
CA LEU A 30 0.43 -3.21 14.46
C LEU A 30 0.83 -4.68 14.53
N SER A 31 2.08 -4.92 14.89
CA SER A 31 2.57 -6.26 15.14
C SER A 31 2.31 -6.63 16.60
N VAL A 32 1.76 -7.82 16.81
CA VAL A 32 1.39 -8.27 18.16
C VAL A 32 2.59 -8.77 18.95
N ASP A 33 3.55 -9.35 18.25
CA ASP A 33 4.72 -9.96 18.90
C ASP A 33 5.86 -8.97 19.11
N SER A 34 5.67 -7.73 18.68
CA SER A 34 6.66 -6.72 18.92
C SER A 34 6.50 -6.15 20.31
N ASP A 35 7.61 -6.01 21.00
CA ASP A 35 7.73 -5.20 22.19
C ASP A 35 7.04 -3.85 21.91
N GLU A 36 6.11 -3.43 22.76
CA GLU A 36 5.38 -2.16 22.59
C GLU A 36 6.30 -0.97 22.32
N LYS A 37 7.53 -1.04 22.83
CA LYS A 37 8.53 0.01 22.61
C LYS A 37 9.11 0.01 21.19
N LYS A 38 8.94 -1.07 20.43
CA LYS A 38 9.48 -1.22 19.08
C LYS A 38 8.40 -1.18 17.99
N SER A 39 7.13 -1.27 18.36
CA SER A 39 6.07 -1.20 17.38
C SER A 39 5.75 0.26 17.06
N GLU A 40 5.84 0.61 15.80
CA GLU A 40 5.38 1.90 15.37
C GLU A 40 3.86 1.94 15.36
N SER A 41 3.31 3.03 15.88
CA SER A 41 1.87 3.23 15.87
C SER A 41 1.32 3.29 14.45
N ILE A 42 0.02 3.06 14.32
CA ILE A 42 -0.69 3.24 13.05
C ILE A 42 -0.46 4.65 12.50
N GLU A 43 -0.57 5.66 13.36
CA GLU A 43 -0.40 7.05 12.97
C GLU A 43 1.00 7.34 12.42
N THR A 44 2.03 6.77 13.04
CA THR A 44 3.41 6.94 12.59
C THR A 44 3.61 6.32 11.22
N GLN A 45 3.08 5.13 11.00
CA GLN A 45 3.15 4.47 9.69
C GLN A 45 2.45 5.29 8.62
N VAL A 46 1.25 5.79 8.90
CA VAL A 46 0.48 6.61 7.97
C VAL A 46 1.20 7.92 7.65
N THR A 47 1.77 8.57 8.65
CA THR A 47 2.53 9.82 8.45
C THR A 47 3.73 9.58 7.53
N LEU A 48 4.48 8.52 7.77
CA LEU A 48 5.64 8.17 6.94
C LEU A 48 5.23 7.93 5.48
N ILE A 49 4.13 7.22 5.27
CA ILE A 49 3.64 6.93 3.93
C ILE A 49 3.13 8.21 3.25
N LYS A 50 2.45 9.07 3.98
CA LYS A 50 1.97 10.35 3.43
C LYS A 50 3.14 11.26 3.04
N GLU A 51 4.21 11.27 3.81
CA GLU A 51 5.42 12.03 3.47
C GLU A 51 6.05 11.49 2.18
N PHE A 52 6.11 10.17 2.03
CA PHE A 52 6.56 9.55 0.79
C PHE A 52 5.71 9.99 -0.40
N ILE A 53 4.39 9.95 -0.26
CA ILE A 53 3.46 10.35 -1.32
C ILE A 53 3.67 11.82 -1.69
N GLN A 54 3.82 12.69 -0.70
CA GLN A 54 4.05 14.11 -0.95
C GLN A 54 5.33 14.34 -1.76
N LYS A 55 6.44 13.73 -1.35
CA LYS A 55 7.71 13.85 -2.07
C LYS A 55 7.61 13.31 -3.48
N HIS A 56 6.93 12.17 -3.65
CA HIS A 56 6.71 11.59 -4.96
C HIS A 56 5.94 12.56 -5.88
N ASN A 57 4.87 13.13 -5.36
CA ASN A 57 4.01 14.02 -6.14
C ASN A 57 4.66 15.38 -6.44
N GLU A 58 5.64 15.78 -5.64
CA GLU A 58 6.40 17.01 -5.87
C GLU A 58 7.52 16.84 -6.91
N ASN A 59 7.91 15.62 -7.21
CA ASN A 59 8.93 15.33 -8.20
C ASN A 59 8.44 15.71 -9.61
N PRO A 60 9.08 16.66 -10.30
CA PRO A 60 8.65 17.07 -11.64
C PRO A 60 8.80 15.96 -12.68
N ASP A 61 9.67 14.99 -12.44
CA ASP A 61 9.93 13.87 -13.36
C ASP A 61 9.10 12.64 -13.06
N ARG A 62 8.13 12.74 -12.17
CA ARG A 62 7.28 11.60 -11.82
C ARG A 62 6.50 11.10 -13.03
N GLU A 63 6.44 9.80 -13.17
CA GLU A 63 5.71 9.15 -14.26
C GLU A 63 4.24 8.93 -13.94
N TYR A 64 3.88 9.03 -12.66
CA TYR A 64 2.52 8.87 -12.17
C TYR A 64 2.33 9.73 -10.92
N GLU A 65 1.09 9.96 -10.58
CA GLU A 65 0.76 10.65 -9.34
C GLU A 65 0.00 9.72 -8.42
N ILE A 66 0.16 9.91 -7.11
CA ILE A 66 -0.50 9.08 -6.10
C ILE A 66 -1.54 9.94 -5.39
N ALA A 67 -2.79 9.47 -5.38
CA ALA A 67 -3.86 10.08 -4.63
C ALA A 67 -4.40 9.06 -3.64
N VAL A 68 -4.49 9.43 -2.37
CA VAL A 68 -5.00 8.55 -1.33
C VAL A 68 -6.51 8.42 -1.45
N TYR A 69 -6.98 7.20 -1.69
CA TYR A 69 -8.41 6.90 -1.67
C TYR A 69 -8.90 6.80 -0.23
N ASP A 70 -8.26 5.93 0.57
CA ASP A 70 -8.61 5.76 1.98
C ASP A 70 -7.43 5.15 2.75
N ILE A 71 -7.55 5.18 4.07
CA ILE A 71 -6.58 4.59 4.99
C ILE A 71 -7.24 3.40 5.67
N TYR A 72 -6.52 2.29 5.69
CA TYR A 72 -6.98 1.03 6.27
C TYR A 72 -5.99 0.59 7.33
N SER A 73 -6.49 0.05 8.42
CA SER A 73 -5.60 -0.40 9.48
C SER A 73 -6.19 -1.59 10.22
N ASP A 74 -5.31 -2.39 10.77
CA ASP A 74 -5.66 -3.50 11.64
C ASP A 74 -4.76 -3.49 12.86
N LEU A 75 -5.34 -3.85 13.98
CA LEU A 75 -4.59 -4.14 15.18
C LEU A 75 -4.15 -5.60 15.10
N GLY A 76 -2.87 -5.82 15.30
CA GLY A 76 -2.37 -7.18 15.41
C GLY A 76 -3.00 -7.86 16.60
N LYS A 77 -3.37 -9.13 16.45
CA LYS A 77 -3.97 -9.90 17.52
C LYS A 77 -3.15 -11.14 17.81
N THR A 78 -3.06 -11.50 19.08
CA THR A 78 -2.32 -12.67 19.54
C THR A 78 -3.05 -13.96 19.23
N GLY A 79 -2.31 -15.04 19.15
CA GLY A 79 -2.84 -16.38 19.05
C GLY A 79 -3.36 -16.72 17.67
N THR A 80 -4.50 -17.40 17.64
CA THR A 80 -5.08 -17.95 16.42
C THR A 80 -6.04 -17.02 15.69
N ASN A 81 -6.24 -15.82 16.18
CA ASN A 81 -7.15 -14.87 15.55
C ASN A 81 -6.44 -14.13 14.42
N PHE A 82 -6.76 -14.50 13.19
CA PHE A 82 -6.18 -13.91 11.99
C PHE A 82 -7.11 -12.91 11.32
N ASP A 83 -8.13 -12.45 12.00
CA ASP A 83 -9.07 -11.49 11.43
C ASP A 83 -8.39 -10.16 11.16
N ARG A 84 -8.53 -9.70 9.93
CA ARG A 84 -8.02 -8.41 9.49
C ARG A 84 -9.12 -7.66 8.75
N PRO A 85 -10.10 -7.10 9.49
CA PRO A 85 -11.23 -6.43 8.83
C PRO A 85 -10.83 -5.23 8.00
N GLY A 86 -9.78 -4.51 8.40
CA GLY A 86 -9.24 -3.41 7.60
C GLY A 86 -8.66 -3.90 6.28
N PHE A 87 -7.89 -4.97 6.31
CA PHE A 87 -7.34 -5.57 5.11
C PHE A 87 -8.44 -6.07 4.16
N GLU A 88 -9.45 -6.73 4.71
CA GLU A 88 -10.57 -7.23 3.91
C GLU A 88 -11.36 -6.09 3.27
N ARG A 89 -11.61 -5.02 4.03
CA ARG A 89 -12.28 -3.82 3.49
C ARG A 89 -11.47 -3.21 2.36
N MET A 90 -10.15 -3.13 2.53
CA MET A 90 -9.25 -2.65 1.48
C MET A 90 -9.35 -3.52 0.22
N MET A 91 -9.27 -4.83 0.37
CA MET A 91 -9.34 -5.75 -0.77
C MET A 91 -10.70 -5.72 -1.46
N ASN A 92 -11.77 -5.48 -0.72
CA ASN A 92 -13.10 -5.28 -1.32
C ASN A 92 -13.13 -4.02 -2.19
N ASP A 93 -12.50 -2.94 -1.75
CA ASP A 93 -12.40 -1.71 -2.54
C ASP A 93 -11.50 -1.90 -3.76
N VAL A 94 -10.45 -2.72 -3.65
CA VAL A 94 -9.63 -3.12 -4.79
C VAL A 94 -10.47 -3.86 -5.82
N ARG A 95 -11.25 -4.86 -5.40
CA ARG A 95 -12.12 -5.63 -6.29
C ARG A 95 -13.20 -4.77 -6.94
N ALA A 96 -13.65 -3.76 -6.23
CA ALA A 96 -14.64 -2.82 -6.76
C ALA A 96 -14.05 -1.80 -7.75
N GLY A 97 -12.74 -1.85 -7.98
CA GLY A 97 -12.07 -0.93 -8.90
C GLY A 97 -11.81 0.45 -8.34
N LYS A 98 -12.00 0.64 -7.03
CA LYS A 98 -11.79 1.95 -6.38
C LYS A 98 -10.32 2.22 -6.07
N ILE A 99 -9.52 1.17 -5.94
CA ILE A 99 -8.11 1.22 -5.57
C ILE A 99 -7.30 0.43 -6.58
N ASN A 100 -6.20 1.00 -7.06
CA ASN A 100 -5.26 0.32 -7.96
C ASN A 100 -3.81 0.42 -7.47
N CYS A 101 -3.63 0.88 -6.23
CA CYS A 101 -2.31 1.00 -5.62
C CYS A 101 -2.43 0.78 -4.11
N ILE A 102 -1.50 0.04 -3.55
CA ILE A 102 -1.43 -0.19 -2.10
C ILE A 102 -0.05 0.26 -1.62
N LEU A 103 -0.02 1.07 -0.56
CA LEU A 103 1.22 1.49 0.09
C LEU A 103 1.26 0.99 1.52
N VAL A 104 2.39 0.43 1.89
CA VAL A 104 2.70 0.01 3.26
C VAL A 104 4.04 0.58 3.68
N LYS A 105 4.28 0.63 4.98
CA LYS A 105 5.59 1.06 5.50
C LYS A 105 6.68 0.07 5.10
N ASP A 106 6.45 -1.23 5.34
CA ASP A 106 7.36 -2.29 4.98
C ASP A 106 6.56 -3.58 4.72
N PHE A 107 7.23 -4.61 4.18
CA PHE A 107 6.58 -5.86 3.82
C PHE A 107 5.91 -6.56 5.01
N SER A 108 6.47 -6.43 6.21
CA SER A 108 5.94 -7.11 7.39
C SER A 108 4.55 -6.61 7.79
N ARG A 109 4.14 -5.44 7.30
CA ARG A 109 2.85 -4.85 7.62
C ARG A 109 1.74 -5.29 6.68
N PHE A 110 2.08 -5.99 5.59
CA PHE A 110 1.08 -6.36 4.59
C PHE A 110 0.49 -7.74 4.83
N GLY A 111 1.29 -8.79 4.73
CA GLY A 111 0.83 -10.17 4.94
C GLY A 111 1.01 -10.63 6.37
N ARG A 112 0.34 -11.73 6.73
CA ARG A 112 0.53 -12.38 8.04
C ARG A 112 1.93 -12.99 8.15
N ASN A 113 2.50 -13.37 7.01
CA ASN A 113 3.83 -13.91 6.91
C ASN A 113 4.35 -13.63 5.49
N TYR A 114 5.63 -13.95 5.26
CA TYR A 114 6.23 -13.66 3.96
C TYR A 114 5.69 -14.57 2.83
N ILE A 115 5.14 -15.75 3.15
CA ILE A 115 4.51 -16.61 2.15
C ILE A 115 3.23 -15.97 1.62
N GLU A 116 2.38 -15.47 2.50
CA GLU A 116 1.17 -14.75 2.10
C GLU A 116 1.53 -13.48 1.33
N THR A 117 2.50 -12.71 1.83
CA THR A 117 2.96 -11.50 1.15
C THR A 117 3.46 -11.83 -0.25
N GLY A 118 4.28 -12.86 -0.39
CA GLY A 118 4.79 -13.32 -1.70
C GLY A 118 3.68 -13.70 -2.65
N ASN A 119 2.67 -14.41 -2.17
CA ASN A 119 1.53 -14.81 -3.00
C ASN A 119 0.77 -13.60 -3.54
N TYR A 120 0.54 -12.59 -2.70
CA TYR A 120 -0.10 -11.35 -3.16
C TYR A 120 0.77 -10.63 -4.18
N LEU A 121 2.05 -10.48 -3.92
CA LEU A 121 2.96 -9.73 -4.79
C LEU A 121 3.18 -10.41 -6.13
N GLU A 122 3.28 -11.74 -6.14
CA GLU A 122 3.62 -12.49 -7.35
C GLU A 122 2.41 -12.88 -8.19
N LYS A 123 1.24 -13.04 -7.57
CA LYS A 123 0.06 -13.60 -8.25
C LYS A 123 -1.17 -12.69 -8.18
N ILE A 124 -1.62 -12.36 -6.97
CA ILE A 124 -2.92 -11.72 -6.79
C ILE A 124 -2.92 -10.28 -7.29
N LEU A 125 -1.99 -9.47 -6.83
CA LEU A 125 -1.95 -8.06 -7.20
C LEU A 125 -1.58 -7.85 -8.67
N PRO A 126 -0.62 -8.60 -9.26
CA PRO A 126 -0.38 -8.50 -10.70
C PRO A 126 -1.59 -8.89 -11.54
N PHE A 127 -2.30 -9.94 -11.14
CA PHE A 127 -3.54 -10.35 -11.82
C PHE A 127 -4.59 -9.23 -11.80
N MET A 128 -4.71 -8.53 -10.68
CA MET A 128 -5.65 -7.42 -10.51
C MET A 128 -5.12 -6.09 -11.03
N LYS A 129 -3.88 -6.07 -11.53
CA LYS A 129 -3.20 -4.86 -12.03
C LYS A 129 -3.08 -3.78 -10.95
N VAL A 130 -2.77 -4.20 -9.74
CA VAL A 130 -2.59 -3.31 -8.59
C VAL A 130 -1.11 -3.10 -8.33
N ARG A 131 -0.69 -1.84 -8.29
CA ARG A 131 0.67 -1.47 -7.90
C ARG A 131 0.82 -1.63 -6.39
N PHE A 132 1.96 -2.14 -5.96
CA PHE A 132 2.29 -2.28 -4.56
C PHE A 132 3.60 -1.55 -4.26
N ILE A 133 3.58 -0.66 -3.26
CA ILE A 133 4.75 0.11 -2.85
C ILE A 133 5.01 -0.15 -1.37
N SER A 134 6.22 -0.61 -1.06
CA SER A 134 6.71 -0.73 0.30
C SER A 134 7.77 0.34 0.52
N VAL A 135 7.45 1.33 1.34
CA VAL A 135 8.26 2.56 1.43
C VAL A 135 9.65 2.30 1.98
N CYS A 136 9.73 1.62 3.13
CA CYS A 136 11.02 1.39 3.79
C CYS A 136 11.88 0.33 3.09
N ASP A 137 11.27 -0.53 2.28
CA ASP A 137 11.99 -1.52 1.48
C ASP A 137 12.39 -0.99 0.11
N ASN A 138 12.05 0.25 -0.17
CA ASN A 138 12.30 0.90 -1.46
C ASN A 138 11.83 0.03 -2.64
N TYR A 139 10.61 -0.50 -2.50
CA TYR A 139 10.04 -1.44 -3.45
C TYR A 139 8.79 -0.86 -4.11
N ASP A 140 8.72 -0.96 -5.43
CA ASP A 140 7.56 -0.64 -6.25
C ASP A 140 7.36 -1.79 -7.25
N SER A 141 6.23 -2.48 -7.17
CA SER A 141 5.99 -3.67 -7.98
C SER A 141 5.97 -3.41 -9.49
N PHE A 142 5.76 -2.16 -9.89
CA PHE A 142 5.75 -1.79 -11.31
C PHE A 142 7.12 -1.26 -11.79
N ALA A 143 8.06 -1.10 -10.88
CA ALA A 143 9.39 -0.62 -11.24
C ALA A 143 10.22 -1.72 -11.92
N PRO A 144 11.16 -1.35 -12.83
CA PRO A 144 12.10 -2.32 -13.38
C PRO A 144 12.91 -2.99 -12.27
N GLY A 145 13.07 -4.31 -12.35
CA GLY A 145 13.83 -5.07 -11.36
C GLY A 145 13.05 -5.52 -10.14
N ALA A 146 11.77 -5.19 -10.04
CA ALA A 146 10.95 -5.60 -8.89
C ALA A 146 10.94 -7.11 -8.66
N LYS A 147 10.90 -7.91 -9.72
CA LYS A 147 10.92 -9.38 -9.61
C LYS A 147 12.20 -9.90 -8.96
N ASN A 148 13.33 -9.25 -9.18
CA ASN A 148 14.59 -9.64 -8.56
C ASN A 148 14.57 -9.37 -7.06
N GLN A 149 13.94 -8.28 -6.63
CA GLN A 149 13.74 -7.99 -5.21
C GLN A 149 12.83 -9.01 -4.54
N GLU A 150 11.77 -9.44 -5.23
CA GLU A 150 10.86 -10.46 -4.73
C GLU A 150 11.58 -11.79 -4.50
N LEU A 151 12.42 -12.21 -5.43
CA LEU A 151 13.25 -13.41 -5.28
C LEU A 151 14.21 -13.29 -4.10
N SER A 152 14.85 -12.15 -3.94
CA SER A 152 15.74 -11.88 -2.81
C SER A 152 14.99 -11.94 -1.47
N MET A 153 13.79 -11.42 -1.43
CA MET A 153 12.93 -11.47 -0.25
C MET A 153 12.55 -12.91 0.12
N ASN A 154 12.26 -13.74 -0.87
CA ASN A 154 11.89 -15.14 -0.65
C ASN A 154 13.04 -16.01 -0.15
N ILE A 155 14.26 -15.62 -0.39
CA ILE A 155 15.47 -16.34 0.07
C ILE A 155 15.76 -16.03 1.54
N LYS A 156 15.30 -14.94 2.06
CA LYS A 156 15.47 -14.56 3.45
C LYS A 156 14.51 -15.30 4.37
#